data_02385d12c96fa8cd0d4e1da40d70b130
#
_entry.id   02385d12c96fa8cd0d4e1da40d70b130
#
_cell.length_a   1.000
_cell.length_b   1.000
_cell.length_c   1.000
_cell.angle_alpha   90.00
_cell.angle_beta   90.00
_cell.angle_gamma   90.00
#
_symmetry.space_group_name_H-M   'P 1'
#
loop_
_entity.id
_entity.type
_entity.pdbx_description
1 polymer ?
#
loop_
_entity_poly.entity_id
_entity_poly.type
_entity_poly.pdbx_seq_one_letter_code
_entity_poly.pdbx_strand_id
1 'polypeptide(L)'
;METRVACITIIVENAESVEKMNSLLHDAAQYIIGRMGIPYREKGINIISIAIDAPQDLTSELSGKIGRLEGVTVKTTYANH
;
A
#
# COMPACT_ATOMS: atom_id res chain seq x y z
N MET A 1 -22.67 0.74 -0.54
CA MET A 1 -21.43 1.09 -1.28
C MET A 1 -20.74 -0.18 -1.72
N GLU A 2 -20.44 -0.26 -2.99
CA GLU A 2 -19.77 -1.44 -3.53
C GLU A 2 -18.28 -1.40 -3.27
N THR A 3 -17.75 -2.47 -2.72
CA THR A 3 -16.32 -2.55 -2.45
C THR A 3 -15.71 -3.73 -3.20
N ARG A 4 -14.41 -3.69 -3.36
CA ARG A 4 -13.66 -4.75 -4.03
C ARG A 4 -12.40 -5.07 -3.25
N VAL A 5 -12.18 -6.35 -2.99
CA VAL A 5 -10.99 -6.79 -2.29
C VAL A 5 -9.77 -6.64 -3.21
N ALA A 6 -8.68 -6.17 -2.65
CA ALA A 6 -7.43 -6.02 -3.39
C ALA A 6 -6.26 -6.26 -2.45
N CYS A 7 -5.12 -6.51 -3.06
CA CYS A 7 -3.86 -6.63 -2.35
C CYS A 7 -2.88 -5.62 -2.96
N ILE A 8 -2.35 -4.75 -2.12
CA ILE A 8 -1.37 -3.75 -2.54
C ILE A 8 0.00 -4.20 -2.06
N THR A 9 0.94 -4.40 -2.99
CA THR A 9 2.31 -4.74 -2.63
C THR A 9 3.20 -3.54 -2.86
N ILE A 10 4.05 -3.25 -1.88
CA ILE A 10 4.85 -2.02 -1.86
C ILE A 10 6.30 -2.37 -1.53
N ILE A 11 7.23 -1.85 -2.33
CA ILE A 11 8.65 -1.93 -2.04
C ILE A 11 9.14 -0.51 -1.80
N VAL A 12 9.69 -0.24 -0.62
CA VAL A 12 10.20 1.09 -0.28
C VAL A 12 11.72 1.04 -0.22
N GLU A 13 12.37 1.76 -1.12
CA GLU A 13 13.81 1.83 -1.18
C GLU A 13 14.38 3.11 -0.57
N ASN A 14 13.52 4.07 -0.26
CA ASN A 14 13.91 5.33 0.38
C ASN A 14 13.23 5.42 1.74
N ALA A 15 14.01 5.33 2.81
CA ALA A 15 13.50 5.34 4.18
C ALA A 15 12.69 6.60 4.50
N GLU A 16 13.00 7.72 3.85
CA GLU A 16 12.27 8.98 4.08
C GLU A 16 10.81 8.90 3.62
N SER A 17 10.50 7.98 2.72
CA SER A 17 9.13 7.82 2.21
C SER A 17 8.24 6.98 3.13
N VAL A 18 8.83 6.26 4.10
CA VAL A 18 8.08 5.38 4.99
C VAL A 18 7.02 6.13 5.79
N GLU A 19 7.39 7.27 6.35
CA GLU A 19 6.47 8.06 7.15
C GLU A 19 5.27 8.57 6.33
N LYS A 20 5.56 9.08 5.13
CA LYS A 20 4.50 9.56 4.23
C LYS A 20 3.59 8.42 3.80
N MET A 21 4.17 7.26 3.49
CA MET A 21 3.39 6.07 3.13
C MET A 21 2.49 5.65 4.29
N ASN A 22 3.03 5.61 5.51
CA ASN A 22 2.25 5.24 6.68
C ASN A 22 1.09 6.21 6.93
N SER A 23 1.31 7.49 6.67
CA SER A 23 0.25 8.50 6.80
C SER A 23 -0.88 8.25 5.81
N LEU A 24 -0.54 7.94 4.55
CA LEU A 24 -1.53 7.61 3.53
C LEU A 24 -2.33 6.36 3.90
N LEU A 25 -1.65 5.34 4.42
CA LEU A 25 -2.31 4.10 4.85
C LEU A 25 -3.20 4.34 6.05
N HIS A 26 -2.79 5.21 6.97
CA HIS A 26 -3.61 5.56 8.13
C HIS A 26 -4.94 6.18 7.70
N ASP A 27 -4.92 7.03 6.70
CA ASP A 27 -6.13 7.67 6.19
C ASP A 27 -7.13 6.66 5.60
N ALA A 28 -6.63 5.49 5.16
CA ALA A 28 -7.47 4.43 4.61
C ALA A 28 -7.68 3.27 5.58
N ALA A 29 -7.29 3.45 6.85
CA ALA A 29 -7.26 2.36 7.84
C ALA A 29 -8.57 1.61 7.97
N GLN A 30 -9.71 2.30 7.87
CA GLN A 30 -11.01 1.67 8.03
C GLN A 30 -11.31 0.61 6.97
N TYR A 31 -10.61 0.66 5.83
CA TYR A 31 -10.80 -0.29 4.74
C TYR A 31 -9.76 -1.40 4.73
N ILE A 32 -8.71 -1.28 5.54
CA ILE A 32 -7.62 -2.25 5.55
C ILE A 32 -8.00 -3.47 6.39
N ILE A 33 -7.94 -4.65 5.75
CA ILE A 33 -8.27 -5.92 6.40
C ILE A 33 -7.07 -6.44 7.18
N GLY A 34 -5.88 -6.30 6.61
CA GLY A 34 -4.66 -6.77 7.22
C GLY A 34 -3.45 -6.17 6.56
N ARG A 35 -2.32 -6.27 7.25
CA ARG A 35 -1.10 -5.63 6.81
C ARG A 35 0.10 -6.43 7.27
N MET A 36 1.08 -6.60 6.38
CA MET A 36 2.35 -7.25 6.71
C MET A 36 3.49 -6.32 6.29
N GLY A 37 4.47 -6.17 7.14
CA GLY A 37 5.65 -5.37 6.82
C GLY A 37 6.91 -6.10 7.23
N ILE A 38 7.88 -6.17 6.32
CA ILE A 38 9.15 -6.83 6.55
C ILE A 38 10.28 -5.87 6.21
N PRO A 39 11.01 -5.35 7.22
CA PRO A 39 12.21 -4.57 6.94
C PRO A 39 13.33 -5.53 6.55
N TYR A 40 13.86 -5.37 5.34
CA TYR A 40 14.95 -6.20 4.86
C TYR A 40 16.24 -5.39 4.87
N ARG A 41 16.93 -5.45 5.98
CA ARG A 41 18.08 -4.58 6.25
C ARG A 41 19.26 -4.80 5.33
N GLU A 42 19.49 -6.04 4.90
CA GLU A 42 20.61 -6.35 4.02
C GLU A 42 20.60 -5.56 2.72
N LYS A 43 19.41 -5.23 2.23
CA LYS A 43 19.27 -4.44 1.00
C LYS A 43 18.71 -3.05 1.25
N GLY A 44 18.49 -2.69 2.51
CA GLY A 44 18.00 -1.36 2.85
C GLY A 44 16.60 -1.07 2.35
N ILE A 45 15.75 -2.08 2.24
CA ILE A 45 14.39 -1.92 1.73
C ILE A 45 13.35 -2.37 2.75
N ASN A 46 12.13 -1.88 2.59
CA ASN A 46 10.97 -2.36 3.32
C ASN A 46 10.00 -2.99 2.34
N ILE A 47 9.51 -4.17 2.68
CA ILE A 47 8.56 -4.93 1.88
C ILE A 47 7.23 -4.93 2.60
N ILE A 48 6.18 -4.41 1.96
CA ILE A 48 4.88 -4.23 2.60
C ILE A 48 3.80 -4.83 1.73
N SER A 49 2.86 -5.54 2.38
CA SER A 49 1.70 -6.10 1.69
C SER A 49 0.45 -5.71 2.48
N ILE A 50 -0.54 -5.21 1.78
CA ILE A 50 -1.77 -4.71 2.38
C ILE A 50 -2.97 -5.38 1.74
N ALA A 51 -3.83 -6.00 2.56
CA ALA A 51 -5.11 -6.50 2.10
C ALA A 51 -6.15 -5.43 2.41
N ILE A 52 -6.95 -5.05 1.43
CA ILE A 52 -7.90 -3.95 1.54
C ILE A 52 -9.24 -4.35 0.89
N ASP A 53 -10.33 -3.87 1.48
CA ASP A 53 -11.66 -4.03 0.90
C ASP A 53 -12.30 -2.64 0.89
N ALA A 54 -12.27 -2.00 -0.26
CA ALA A 54 -12.67 -0.59 -0.40
C ALA A 54 -13.30 -0.37 -1.78
N PRO A 55 -13.97 0.79 -1.96
CA PRO A 55 -14.38 1.18 -3.31
C PRO A 55 -13.14 1.19 -4.20
N GLN A 56 -13.28 0.68 -5.42
CA GLN A 56 -12.14 0.50 -6.30
C GLN A 56 -11.39 1.80 -6.59
N ASP A 57 -12.11 2.90 -6.74
CA ASP A 57 -11.47 4.20 -7.00
C ASP A 57 -10.65 4.69 -5.80
N LEU A 58 -11.06 4.35 -4.58
CA LEU A 58 -10.29 4.68 -3.38
C LEU A 58 -8.97 3.91 -3.37
N THR A 59 -9.01 2.61 -3.66
CA THR A 59 -7.81 1.78 -3.71
C THR A 59 -6.86 2.26 -4.80
N SER A 60 -7.41 2.58 -5.97
CA SER A 60 -6.62 3.09 -7.10
C SER A 60 -5.94 4.41 -6.78
N GLU A 61 -6.67 5.32 -6.13
CA GLU A 61 -6.12 6.61 -5.71
C GLU A 61 -5.02 6.44 -4.67
N LEU A 62 -5.25 5.58 -3.69
CA LEU A 62 -4.26 5.28 -2.66
C LEU A 62 -2.98 4.70 -3.26
N SER A 63 -3.12 3.70 -4.14
CA SER A 63 -1.99 3.10 -4.86
C SER A 63 -1.22 4.16 -5.63
N GLY A 64 -1.92 5.04 -6.33
CA GLY A 64 -1.31 6.11 -7.10
C GLY A 64 -0.51 7.08 -6.24
N LYS A 65 -1.07 7.47 -5.11
CA LYS A 65 -0.40 8.38 -4.18
C LYS A 65 0.87 7.75 -3.60
N ILE A 66 0.78 6.48 -3.19
CA ILE A 66 1.93 5.77 -2.64
C ILE A 66 3.00 5.60 -3.70
N GLY A 67 2.61 5.25 -4.92
CA GLY A 67 3.54 5.03 -6.03
C GLY A 67 4.28 6.28 -6.47
N ARG A 68 3.78 7.46 -6.13
CA ARG A 68 4.45 8.72 -6.44
C ARG A 68 5.49 9.13 -5.41
N LEU A 69 5.57 8.42 -4.28
CA LEU A 69 6.60 8.70 -3.29
C LEU A 69 7.97 8.27 -3.82
N GLU A 70 8.99 9.01 -3.45
CA GLU A 70 10.34 8.74 -3.92
C GLU A 70 10.84 7.37 -3.44
N GLY A 71 11.38 6.58 -4.37
CA GLY A 71 11.92 5.26 -4.06
C GLY A 71 10.89 4.21 -3.71
N VAL A 72 9.64 4.40 -4.12
CA VAL A 72 8.55 3.47 -3.80
C VAL A 72 8.00 2.86 -5.09
N THR A 73 7.88 1.53 -5.09
CA THR A 73 7.27 0.78 -6.18
C THR A 73 6.01 0.10 -5.65
N VAL A 74 4.91 0.23 -6.36
CA VAL A 74 3.61 -0.30 -5.94
C VAL A 74 2.99 -1.12 -7.06
N LYS A 75 2.39 -2.23 -6.68
CA LYS A 75 1.53 -3.02 -7.56
C LYS A 75 0.27 -3.41 -6.82
N THR A 76 -0.85 -3.37 -7.50
CA THR A 76 -2.14 -3.72 -6.92
C THR A 76 -2.76 -4.86 -7.71
N THR A 77 -3.22 -5.87 -6.99
CA THR A 77 -3.95 -6.99 -7.56
C THR A 77 -5.37 -6.97 -7.02
N TYR A 78 -6.34 -6.91 -7.91
CA TYR A 78 -7.75 -6.88 -7.53
C TYR A 78 -8.35 -8.27 -7.61
N ALA A 79 -9.26 -8.58 -6.69
CA ALA A 79 -10.06 -9.78 -6.79
C ALA A 79 -10.99 -9.67 -8.00
N ASN A 80 -11.40 -10.81 -8.55
CA ASN A 80 -12.24 -10.83 -9.74
C ASN A 80 -13.71 -10.47 -9.50
N HIS A 81 -14.08 -10.22 -8.27
CA HIS A 81 -15.45 -9.79 -7.92
C HIS A 81 -15.50 -8.88 -6.72
#